data_d735ed565a975da7b7a08ae661362eae
#
_entry.id   d735ed565a975da7b7a08ae661362eae
#
_cell.length_a   1.000
_cell.length_b   1.000
_cell.length_c   1.000
_cell.angle_alpha   90.00
_cell.angle_beta   90.00
_cell.angle_gamma   90.00
#
_symmetry.space_group_name_H-M   'P 1'
#
loop_
_entity.id
_entity.type
_entity.pdbx_description
1 polymer ?
#
loop_
_entity_poly.entity_id
_entity_poly.type
_entity_poly.pdbx_seq_one_letter_code
_entity_poly.pdbx_strand_id
1 'polypeptide(L)'
;MVTSTPHVSRDNSILIFDSGAGGLSILREVRKKLPVTRFHYLMDTACFLYGNQSDSLLERRIPELCKAAVERFDPAVLVLACNTASTLALPLLREVLDIPVVGVVPA
;
A
#
# COMPACT_ATOMS: atom_id res chain seq x y z
N MET A 1 8.99 11.56 6.98
CA MET A 1 8.15 11.98 7.60
C MET A 1 7.43 13.07 7.12
N VAL A 2 6.45 13.24 7.57
CA VAL A 2 5.76 14.19 7.10
C VAL A 2 5.66 15.27 7.89
N THR A 3 5.64 16.35 7.50
CA THR A 3 5.42 17.30 8.16
C THR A 3 4.65 18.12 7.61
N SER A 4 3.78 18.26 7.50
CA SER A 4 3.02 19.14 6.85
C SER A 4 2.44 20.14 7.67
N THR A 5 2.06 21.14 7.13
CA THR A 5 1.29 22.12 7.78
C THR A 5 -0.09 21.55 7.95
N PRO A 6 -0.77 21.98 8.96
CA PRO A 6 -2.04 21.34 9.28
C PRO A 6 -3.06 21.36 8.18
N HIS A 7 -3.10 22.43 7.39
CA HIS A 7 -4.12 22.45 6.38
C HIS A 7 -3.68 21.78 5.12
N VAL A 8 -2.50 21.32 5.09
CA VAL A 8 -2.07 20.70 3.92
C VAL A 8 -2.57 19.37 4.09
N SER A 9 -3.41 18.99 3.30
CA SER A 9 -3.94 17.75 3.44
C SER A 9 -2.86 16.79 3.21
N ARG A 10 -2.98 15.84 2.58
CA ARG A 10 -2.01 14.81 2.46
C ARG A 10 -0.90 15.20 1.57
N ASP A 11 0.24 14.60 1.79
CA ASP A 11 1.32 14.67 0.88
C ASP A 11 0.78 14.15 -0.42
N ASN A 12 1.15 14.70 -1.55
CA ASN A 12 0.72 14.21 -2.84
C ASN A 12 1.56 13.00 -3.25
N SER A 13 1.71 12.07 -2.38
CA SER A 13 2.49 10.88 -2.65
C SER A 13 1.60 9.66 -2.73
N ILE A 14 2.13 8.61 -3.32
CA ILE A 14 1.46 7.33 -3.42
C ILE A 14 2.27 6.33 -2.63
N LEU A 15 1.61 5.62 -1.72
CA LEU A 15 2.24 4.54 -0.98
C LEU A 15 1.91 3.23 -1.68
N ILE A 16 2.92 2.47 -2.04
CA ILE A 16 2.73 1.17 -2.68
C ILE A 16 3.15 0.10 -1.71
N PHE A 17 2.25 -0.83 -1.42
CA PHE A 17 2.53 -1.96 -0.54
C PHE A 17 2.68 -3.23 -1.35
N ASP A 18 3.72 -4.00 -1.05
CA ASP A 18 4.00 -5.23 -1.77
C ASP A 18 4.52 -6.29 -0.79
N SER A 19 4.35 -7.54 -1.15
CA SER A 19 4.83 -8.65 -0.33
C SER A 19 6.26 -9.04 -0.65
N GLY A 20 6.92 -8.31 -1.54
CA GLY A 20 8.29 -8.63 -1.90
C GLY A 20 8.45 -9.19 -3.29
N ALA A 21 7.36 -9.32 -4.04
CA ALA A 21 7.41 -9.87 -5.39
C ALA A 21 6.45 -9.14 -6.30
N GLY A 22 6.91 -8.64 -7.39
CA GLY A 22 6.05 -8.09 -8.44
C GLY A 22 5.70 -6.62 -8.32
N GLY A 23 5.80 -6.04 -7.16
CA GLY A 23 5.37 -4.66 -6.97
C GLY A 23 6.22 -3.64 -7.70
N LEU A 24 7.48 -3.99 -7.99
CA LEU A 24 8.35 -3.08 -8.73
C LEU A 24 7.86 -2.84 -10.14
N SER A 25 7.21 -3.81 -10.77
CA SER A 25 6.64 -3.62 -12.10
C SER A 25 5.51 -2.60 -12.05
N ILE A 26 4.68 -2.68 -11.04
CA ILE A 26 3.58 -1.73 -10.85
C ILE A 26 4.13 -0.34 -10.58
N LEU A 27 5.13 -0.23 -9.72
CA LEU A 27 5.77 1.04 -9.43
C LEU A 27 6.32 1.67 -10.71
N ARG A 28 6.99 0.87 -11.54
CA ARG A 28 7.57 1.37 -12.78
C ARG A 28 6.50 1.93 -13.71
N GLU A 29 5.38 1.22 -13.86
CA GLU A 29 4.31 1.67 -14.74
C GLU A 29 3.63 2.94 -14.22
N VAL A 30 3.40 3.01 -12.92
CA VAL A 30 2.78 4.19 -12.34
C VAL A 30 3.71 5.40 -12.47
N ARG A 31 5.00 5.20 -12.27
CA ARG A 31 5.96 6.30 -12.38
C ARG A 31 6.05 6.84 -13.80
N LYS A 32 5.87 6.00 -14.80
CA LYS A 32 5.86 6.47 -16.18
C LYS A 32 4.70 7.42 -16.42
N LYS A 33 3.56 7.15 -15.80
CA LYS A 33 2.37 7.97 -16.01
C LYS A 33 2.31 9.18 -15.09
N LEU A 34 2.99 9.13 -13.97
CA LEU A 34 2.97 10.21 -12.98
C LEU A 34 4.42 10.56 -12.59
N PRO A 35 5.20 11.09 -13.52
CA PRO A 35 6.63 11.24 -13.28
C PRO A 35 7.03 12.24 -12.20
N VAL A 36 6.13 13.16 -11.83
CA VAL A 36 6.46 14.11 -10.79
C VAL A 36 5.85 13.76 -9.44
N THR A 37 5.17 12.62 -9.36
CA THR A 37 4.56 12.21 -8.09
C THR A 37 5.60 11.52 -7.22
N ARG A 38 5.53 11.76 -5.93
CA ARG A 38 6.42 11.12 -5.00
C ARG A 38 5.87 9.77 -4.61
N PHE A 39 6.73 8.79 -4.43
CA PHE A 39 6.29 7.45 -4.09
C PHE A 39 6.98 6.98 -2.82
N HIS A 40 6.24 6.23 -2.00
CA HIS A 40 6.79 5.47 -0.89
C HIS A 40 6.51 4.00 -1.20
N TYR A 41 7.49 3.16 -1.00
CA TYR A 41 7.34 1.74 -1.33
C TYR A 41 7.57 0.94 -0.04
N LEU A 42 6.56 0.22 0.38
CA LEU A 42 6.64 -0.62 1.58
C LEU A 42 6.63 -2.08 1.15
N MET A 43 7.71 -2.78 1.41
CA MET A 43 7.82 -4.18 1.05
C MET A 43 7.87 -5.01 2.32
N ASP A 44 6.95 -5.95 2.46
CA ASP A 44 6.90 -6.81 3.63
C ASP A 44 7.72 -8.07 3.38
N THR A 45 9.02 -7.97 3.61
CA THR A 45 9.92 -9.11 3.39
C THR A 45 9.89 -10.10 4.54
N ALA A 46 9.35 -9.72 5.69
CA ALA A 46 9.28 -10.64 6.82
C ALA A 46 8.31 -11.79 6.58
N CYS A 47 7.29 -11.57 5.74
CA CYS A 47 6.36 -12.62 5.38
C CYS A 47 6.40 -12.86 3.88
N PHE A 48 7.59 -12.93 3.33
CA PHE A 48 7.78 -13.19 1.92
C PHE A 48 7.05 -14.46 1.51
N LEU A 49 6.55 -14.48 0.28
CA LEU A 49 5.77 -15.59 -0.25
C LEU A 49 4.45 -15.70 0.51
N TYR A 50 3.67 -14.67 0.46
CA TYR A 50 2.38 -14.62 1.13
C TYR A 50 1.48 -15.81 0.81
N GLY A 51 1.62 -16.43 -0.35
CA GLY A 51 0.82 -17.59 -0.67
C GLY A 51 1.03 -18.77 0.25
N ASN A 52 2.16 -18.78 1.01
CA ASN A 52 2.45 -19.85 1.95
C ASN A 52 2.07 -19.48 3.39
N GLN A 53 1.49 -18.33 3.61
CA GLN A 53 1.09 -17.89 4.94
C GLN A 53 -0.40 -18.11 5.14
N SER A 54 -0.84 -18.22 6.39
CA SER A 54 -2.26 -18.40 6.64
C SER A 54 -3.00 -17.10 6.37
N ASP A 55 -4.24 -17.21 5.93
CA ASP A 55 -5.08 -16.05 5.66
C ASP A 55 -5.28 -15.23 6.93
N SER A 56 -5.47 -15.88 8.07
CA SER A 56 -5.71 -15.15 9.31
C SER A 56 -4.49 -14.34 9.74
N LEU A 57 -3.29 -14.84 9.50
CA LEU A 57 -2.09 -14.09 9.79
C LEU A 57 -2.02 -12.86 8.89
N LEU A 58 -2.27 -13.03 7.60
CA LEU A 58 -2.18 -11.93 6.65
C LEU A 58 -3.29 -10.90 6.82
N GLU A 59 -4.48 -11.35 7.16
CA GLU A 59 -5.61 -10.44 7.41
C GLU A 59 -5.35 -9.52 8.59
N ARG A 60 -4.47 -9.92 9.51
CA ARG A 60 -4.11 -9.10 10.63
C ARG A 60 -2.88 -8.25 10.33
N ARG A 61 -1.89 -8.87 9.70
CA ARG A 61 -0.61 -8.22 9.47
C ARG A 61 -0.68 -7.10 8.43
N ILE A 62 -1.35 -7.35 7.32
CA ILE A 62 -1.38 -6.39 6.22
C ILE A 62 -2.04 -5.07 6.63
N PRO A 63 -3.23 -5.09 7.26
CA PRO A 63 -3.81 -3.83 7.72
C PRO A 63 -2.96 -3.10 8.75
N GLU A 64 -2.30 -3.82 9.65
CA GLU A 64 -1.44 -3.19 10.64
C GLU A 64 -0.28 -2.46 9.99
N LEU A 65 0.39 -3.11 9.05
CA LEU A 65 1.53 -2.51 8.36
C LEU A 65 1.10 -1.31 7.51
N CYS A 66 0.02 -1.46 6.77
CA CYS A 66 -0.46 -0.40 5.90
C CYS A 66 -0.94 0.81 6.70
N LYS A 67 -1.63 0.56 7.81
CA LYS A 67 -2.12 1.63 8.66
C LYS A 67 -0.96 2.41 9.27
N ALA A 68 0.06 1.71 9.76
CA ALA A 68 1.23 2.36 10.33
C ALA A 68 1.96 3.19 9.27
N ALA A 69 2.07 2.68 8.05
CA ALA A 69 2.75 3.40 6.97
C ALA A 69 1.95 4.63 6.53
N VAL A 70 0.64 4.52 6.48
CA VAL A 70 -0.22 5.65 6.12
C VAL A 70 -0.10 6.73 7.18
N GLU A 71 -0.03 6.36 8.44
CA GLU A 71 0.13 7.33 9.52
C GLU A 71 1.49 8.02 9.44
N ARG A 72 2.52 7.27 9.05
CA ARG A 72 3.86 7.83 9.00
C ARG A 72 4.06 8.72 7.78
N PHE A 73 3.60 8.31 6.61
CA PHE A 73 3.90 9.01 5.37
C PHE A 73 2.77 9.92 4.88
N ASP A 74 1.58 9.73 5.41
CA ASP A 74 0.39 10.51 5.05
C ASP A 74 0.22 10.62 3.54
N PRO A 75 0.19 9.50 2.81
CA PRO A 75 0.07 9.56 1.36
C PRO A 75 -1.36 9.90 0.93
N ALA A 76 -1.50 10.29 -0.31
CA ALA A 76 -2.82 10.58 -0.87
C ALA A 76 -3.55 9.30 -1.27
N VAL A 77 -2.81 8.24 -1.62
CA VAL A 77 -3.38 6.99 -2.10
C VAL A 77 -2.52 5.83 -1.64
N LEU A 78 -3.15 4.73 -1.29
CA LEU A 78 -2.46 3.47 -1.01
C LEU A 78 -2.75 2.50 -2.15
N VAL A 79 -1.72 1.92 -2.74
CA VAL A 79 -1.86 0.91 -3.77
C VAL A 79 -1.36 -0.42 -3.22
N LEU A 80 -2.23 -1.43 -3.25
CA LEU A 80 -1.84 -2.78 -2.85
C LEU A 80 -1.39 -3.50 -4.11
N ALA A 81 -0.09 -3.65 -4.27
CA ALA A 81 0.51 -4.21 -5.49
C ALA A 81 0.70 -5.71 -5.41
N CYS A 82 -0.03 -6.36 -4.54
CA CYS A 82 0.06 -7.80 -4.35
C CYS A 82 -1.34 -8.38 -4.42
N ASN A 83 -1.52 -9.43 -5.21
CA ASN A 83 -2.84 -10.06 -5.37
C ASN A 83 -3.37 -10.58 -4.04
N THR A 84 -2.53 -11.22 -3.25
CA THR A 84 -2.95 -11.75 -1.95
C THR A 84 -3.42 -10.62 -1.03
N ALA A 85 -2.65 -9.54 -0.95
CA ALA A 85 -3.04 -8.40 -0.12
C ALA A 85 -4.33 -7.76 -0.64
N SER A 86 -4.48 -7.65 -1.95
CA SER A 86 -5.70 -7.09 -2.51
C SER A 86 -6.91 -7.94 -2.17
N THR A 87 -6.75 -9.25 -2.23
CA THR A 87 -7.86 -10.15 -1.93
C THR A 87 -8.24 -10.13 -0.46
N LEU A 88 -7.26 -10.17 0.42
CA LEU A 88 -7.52 -10.34 1.85
C LEU A 88 -7.74 -9.03 2.59
N ALA A 89 -7.10 -7.98 2.20
CA ALA A 89 -7.06 -6.77 3.01
C ALA A 89 -7.77 -5.55 2.41
N LEU A 90 -8.08 -5.56 1.13
CA LEU A 90 -8.64 -4.39 0.48
C LEU A 90 -9.95 -3.91 1.14
N PRO A 91 -10.93 -4.78 1.39
CA PRO A 91 -12.17 -4.31 2.02
C PRO A 91 -11.93 -3.73 3.41
N LEU A 92 -11.06 -4.36 4.20
CA LEU A 92 -10.79 -3.89 5.53
C LEU A 92 -10.09 -2.55 5.51
N LEU A 93 -9.12 -2.38 4.63
CA LEU A 93 -8.38 -1.13 4.54
C LEU A 93 -9.30 0.01 4.08
N ARG A 94 -10.24 -0.29 3.20
CA ARG A 94 -11.20 0.72 2.76
C ARG A 94 -12.13 1.16 3.88
N GLU A 95 -12.33 0.31 4.88
CA GLU A 95 -13.15 0.70 6.01
C GLU A 95 -12.39 1.53 7.03
N VAL A 96 -11.12 1.25 7.24
CA VAL A 96 -10.37 1.90 8.31
C VAL A 96 -9.52 3.08 7.88
N LEU A 97 -9.28 3.23 6.58
CA LEU A 97 -8.49 4.34 6.09
C LEU A 97 -9.39 5.35 5.39
N ASP A 98 -9.06 6.62 5.54
CA ASP A 98 -9.85 7.67 4.91
C ASP A 98 -9.27 8.11 3.58
N ILE A 99 -8.26 7.43 3.07
CA ILE A 99 -7.70 7.71 1.75
C ILE A 99 -8.13 6.61 0.78
N PRO A 100 -8.10 6.88 -0.51
CA PRO A 100 -8.40 5.83 -1.49
C PRO A 100 -7.42 4.68 -1.41
N VAL A 101 -7.92 3.46 -1.51
CA VAL A 101 -7.10 2.25 -1.53
C VAL A 101 -7.40 1.53 -2.83
N VAL A 102 -6.36 1.32 -3.63
CA VAL A 102 -6.47 0.67 -4.92
C VAL A 102 -5.80 -0.68 -4.85
N GLY A 103 -6.47 -1.71 -5.26
CA GLY A 103 -5.89 -3.04 -5.31
C GLY A 103 -5.64 -3.47 -6.73
N VAL A 104 -4.77 -4.48 -6.89
CA VAL A 104 -4.60 -5.13 -8.18
C VAL A 104 -5.40 -6.39 -8.08
N VAL A 105 -6.25 -6.63 -9.07
CA VAL A 105 -7.06 -7.83 -9.08
C VAL A 105 -6.70 -8.62 -10.30
N PRO A 106 -6.67 -9.92 -10.21
CA PRO A 106 -6.41 -10.75 -11.38
C PRO A 106 -7.53 -10.56 -12.38
N ALA A 107 -7.17 -10.55 -13.60
CA ALA A 107 -8.15 -10.42 -14.65
C ALA A 107 -9.05 -11.64 -14.69
#